data_af8e70153e230b054cf347840fb3a08c
#
_entry.id   af8e70153e230b054cf347840fb3a08c
#
_cell.length_a   1.000
_cell.length_b   1.000
_cell.length_c   1.000
_cell.angle_alpha   90.00
_cell.angle_beta   90.00
_cell.angle_gamma   90.00
#
_symmetry.space_group_name_H-M   'P 1'
#
loop_
_entity.id
_entity.type
_entity.pdbx_description
1 polymer ?
#
loop_
_entity_poly.entity_id
_entity_poly.type
_entity_poly.pdbx_seq_one_letter_code
_entity_poly.pdbx_strand_id
1 'polypeptide(L)'
;FVGGEGALTDMGHIIFASLGDEVSFGDILGNSGGSLRYGRGASNGVRGLVMGGLNPSPNKTNEIMQLDITSLGNAYHFGDLVVAGTGERNVGGTTSNKIRAIYAGGDDGTNEIATVEYVSFATMGNSSDFGELTQAGGGINGLSDGHGGL
;
A
#
# COMPACT_ATOMS: atom_id res chain seq x y z
N PHE A 1 0.89 11.98 0.01
CA PHE A 1 0.24 11.47 1.23
C PHE A 1 -1.06 10.80 0.83
N VAL A 2 -1.45 9.74 1.53
CA VAL A 2 -2.63 8.94 1.19
C VAL A 2 -3.32 8.49 2.47
N GLY A 3 -4.62 8.80 2.59
CA GLY A 3 -5.43 8.36 3.72
C GLY A 3 -5.04 9.00 5.05
N GLY A 4 -5.53 8.46 6.14
CA GLY A 4 -5.26 8.95 7.49
C GLY A 4 -6.35 8.56 8.47
N GLU A 5 -6.25 9.03 9.72
CA GLU A 5 -7.35 8.93 10.68
C GLU A 5 -8.45 9.94 10.32
N GLY A 6 -9.70 9.51 10.42
CA GLY A 6 -10.86 10.26 9.97
C GLY A 6 -11.44 9.63 8.71
N ALA A 7 -12.41 10.27 8.09
CA ALA A 7 -13.02 9.83 6.85
C ALA A 7 -12.30 10.50 5.65
N LEU A 8 -10.98 10.30 5.55
CA LEU A 8 -10.19 10.93 4.51
C LEU A 8 -10.11 10.02 3.29
N THR A 9 -10.65 10.48 2.20
CA THR A 9 -10.50 9.87 0.88
C THR A 9 -9.43 10.58 0.05
N ASP A 10 -9.12 11.82 0.39
CA ASP A 10 -8.17 12.64 -0.35
C ASP A 10 -6.75 12.09 -0.32
N MET A 11 -6.12 12.14 -1.46
CA MET A 11 -4.67 12.01 -1.60
C MET A 11 -4.09 13.41 -1.84
N GLY A 12 -2.99 13.71 -1.18
CA GLY A 12 -2.29 14.95 -1.37
C GLY A 12 -0.83 14.78 -1.75
N HIS A 13 -0.26 15.80 -2.36
CA HIS A 13 1.16 15.84 -2.68
C HIS A 13 1.77 17.18 -2.33
N ILE A 14 3.06 17.16 -2.10
CA ILE A 14 3.89 18.36 -1.96
C ILE A 14 5.03 18.32 -2.97
N ILE A 15 5.48 19.46 -3.43
CA ILE A 15 6.63 19.57 -4.33
C ILE A 15 7.83 20.03 -3.51
N PHE A 16 8.79 19.15 -3.27
CA PHE A 16 9.96 19.45 -2.45
C PHE A 16 10.78 20.65 -2.98
N ALA A 17 10.83 20.80 -4.31
CA ALA A 17 11.64 21.86 -4.93
C ALA A 17 11.04 23.27 -4.80
N SER A 18 9.72 23.38 -4.68
CA SER A 18 9.05 24.68 -4.65
C SER A 18 8.69 25.17 -3.27
N LEU A 19 8.74 24.29 -2.25
CA LEU A 19 8.15 24.54 -0.94
C LEU A 19 6.65 24.90 -1.05
N GLY A 20 5.90 24.75 0.00
CA GLY A 20 4.50 25.14 0.02
C GLY A 20 3.61 24.09 0.70
N ASP A 21 2.34 24.39 0.71
CA ASP A 21 1.32 23.54 1.31
C ASP A 21 1.00 22.34 0.43
N GLU A 22 0.33 21.36 1.02
CA GLU A 22 -0.20 20.21 0.31
C GLU A 22 -1.25 20.65 -0.72
N VAL A 23 -1.21 20.02 -1.88
CA VAL A 23 -2.19 20.18 -2.95
C VAL A 23 -2.88 18.88 -3.21
N SER A 24 -4.19 18.90 -3.47
CA SER A 24 -4.96 17.71 -3.79
C SER A 24 -4.37 16.99 -5.01
N PHE A 25 -4.23 15.68 -4.89
CA PHE A 25 -3.81 14.79 -5.97
C PHE A 25 -5.02 14.09 -6.62
N GLY A 26 -6.02 13.76 -5.81
CA GLY A 26 -7.21 12.99 -6.17
C GLY A 26 -7.71 12.19 -4.97
N ASP A 27 -8.59 11.22 -5.20
CA ASP A 27 -9.18 10.41 -4.15
C ASP A 27 -8.67 8.96 -4.18
N ILE A 28 -8.50 8.37 -2.99
CA ILE A 28 -8.35 6.94 -2.83
C ILE A 28 -9.71 6.34 -2.47
N LEU A 29 -10.34 5.75 -3.47
CA LEU A 29 -11.63 5.10 -3.31
C LEU A 29 -11.41 3.59 -3.42
N GLY A 30 -11.37 2.90 -2.28
CA GLY A 30 -11.40 1.43 -2.28
C GLY A 30 -12.70 0.91 -2.89
N ASN A 31 -12.77 -0.38 -3.22
CA ASN A 31 -13.97 -1.02 -3.75
C ASN A 31 -15.20 -0.83 -2.86
N SER A 32 -14.97 -0.61 -1.58
CA SER A 32 -16.02 -0.34 -0.58
C SER A 32 -16.40 1.14 -0.44
N GLY A 33 -15.76 2.03 -1.22
CA GLY A 33 -16.10 3.46 -1.25
C GLY A 33 -15.82 4.24 0.04
N GLY A 34 -14.94 3.73 0.89
CA GLY A 34 -14.63 4.31 2.19
C GLY A 34 -13.23 4.93 2.29
N SER A 35 -12.97 5.56 3.42
CA SER A 35 -11.65 6.09 3.76
C SER A 35 -10.65 5.00 4.07
N LEU A 36 -9.43 5.10 3.56
CA LEU A 36 -8.36 4.15 3.86
C LEU A 36 -7.51 4.65 5.02
N ARG A 37 -7.35 3.80 6.04
CA ARG A 37 -6.44 4.02 7.18
C ARG A 37 -5.37 2.94 7.19
N TYR A 38 -4.18 3.29 7.66
CA TYR A 38 -3.06 2.35 7.83
C TYR A 38 -2.64 1.61 6.56
N GLY A 39 -3.09 2.05 5.39
CA GLY A 39 -2.56 1.59 4.12
C GLY A 39 -1.05 1.84 4.03
N ARG A 40 -0.34 0.97 3.36
CA ARG A 40 1.12 1.05 3.21
C ARG A 40 1.50 1.36 1.78
N GLY A 41 2.36 2.35 1.61
CA GLY A 41 2.76 2.86 0.30
C GLY A 41 4.05 2.25 -0.22
N ALA A 42 4.09 2.00 -1.51
CA ALA A 42 5.31 1.63 -2.26
C ALA A 42 5.28 2.33 -3.63
N SER A 43 6.43 2.55 -4.24
CA SER A 43 6.50 3.29 -5.51
C SER A 43 7.73 2.89 -6.33
N ASN A 44 7.59 2.96 -7.65
CA ASN A 44 8.72 2.82 -8.58
C ASN A 44 9.12 4.15 -9.25
N GLY A 45 8.53 5.26 -8.80
CA GLY A 45 8.74 6.59 -9.37
C GLY A 45 7.76 6.99 -10.47
N VAL A 46 7.01 6.06 -11.04
CA VAL A 46 5.94 6.31 -12.02
C VAL A 46 4.58 5.93 -11.45
N ARG A 47 4.52 4.80 -10.78
CA ARG A 47 3.33 4.28 -10.10
C ARG A 47 3.54 4.26 -8.61
N GLY A 48 2.53 4.71 -7.87
CA GLY A 48 2.39 4.46 -6.46
C GLY A 48 1.39 3.34 -6.22
N LEU A 49 1.66 2.48 -5.26
CA LEU A 49 0.73 1.48 -4.76
C LEU A 49 0.44 1.75 -3.30
N VAL A 50 -0.81 1.58 -2.90
CA VAL A 50 -1.24 1.57 -1.50
C VAL A 50 -1.86 0.22 -1.23
N MET A 51 -1.33 -0.49 -0.25
CA MET A 51 -1.63 -1.89 -0.01
C MET A 51 -2.19 -2.10 1.39
N GLY A 52 -3.27 -2.89 1.50
CA GLY A 52 -3.93 -3.23 2.76
C GLY A 52 -4.47 -2.03 3.52
N GLY A 53 -4.69 -2.19 4.81
CA GLY A 53 -5.21 -1.15 5.70
C GLY A 53 -6.61 -1.45 6.24
N LEU A 54 -7.34 -0.40 6.64
CA LEU A 54 -8.73 -0.45 7.08
C LEU A 54 -9.62 0.35 6.14
N ASN A 55 -10.69 -0.27 5.59
CA ASN A 55 -11.60 0.39 4.66
C ASN A 55 -13.03 -0.18 4.72
N PRO A 56 -14.04 0.55 5.19
CA PRO A 56 -13.95 1.56 6.26
C PRO A 56 -13.61 0.90 7.60
N SER A 57 -12.99 1.66 8.47
CA SER A 57 -12.69 1.15 9.83
C SER A 57 -13.97 0.68 10.55
N PRO A 58 -13.95 -0.48 11.24
CA PRO A 58 -12.78 -1.29 11.60
C PRO A 58 -12.42 -2.40 10.59
N ASN A 59 -13.06 -2.45 9.42
CA ASN A 59 -12.86 -3.54 8.47
C ASN A 59 -11.48 -3.43 7.82
N LYS A 60 -10.73 -4.52 7.86
CA LYS A 60 -9.45 -4.64 7.15
C LYS A 60 -9.72 -4.85 5.67
N THR A 61 -8.77 -4.45 4.85
CA THR A 61 -8.83 -4.69 3.41
C THR A 61 -7.55 -5.35 2.92
N ASN A 62 -7.69 -6.19 1.92
CA ASN A 62 -6.58 -6.77 1.17
C ASN A 62 -6.30 -6.01 -0.14
N GLU A 63 -7.07 -4.96 -0.41
CA GLU A 63 -6.97 -4.21 -1.66
C GLU A 63 -5.58 -3.62 -1.87
N ILE A 64 -5.15 -3.67 -3.11
CA ILE A 64 -4.00 -2.91 -3.63
C ILE A 64 -4.56 -1.87 -4.58
N MET A 65 -4.35 -0.61 -4.23
CA MET A 65 -4.76 0.53 -5.03
C MET A 65 -3.55 1.10 -5.76
N GLN A 66 -3.73 1.52 -6.99
CA GLN A 66 -2.71 2.18 -7.80
C GLN A 66 -3.06 3.64 -8.03
N LEU A 67 -2.04 4.47 -8.02
CA LEU A 67 -2.08 5.85 -8.52
C LEU A 67 -0.93 6.08 -9.51
N ASP A 68 -1.15 6.89 -10.53
CA ASP A 68 -0.13 7.31 -11.47
C ASP A 68 0.50 8.61 -10.97
N ILE A 69 1.77 8.54 -10.54
CA ILE A 69 2.46 9.66 -9.91
C ILE A 69 2.67 10.84 -10.88
N THR A 70 2.74 10.54 -12.16
CA THR A 70 3.01 11.53 -13.22
C THR A 70 1.77 12.29 -13.68
N SER A 71 0.59 11.88 -13.25
CA SER A 71 -0.67 12.56 -13.54
C SER A 71 -1.54 12.64 -12.29
N LEU A 72 -2.24 13.75 -12.13
CA LEU A 72 -3.24 13.88 -11.08
C LEU A 72 -4.45 12.98 -11.39
N GLY A 73 -5.12 12.51 -10.36
CA GLY A 73 -6.34 11.72 -10.50
C GLY A 73 -6.54 10.74 -9.36
N ASN A 74 -7.68 10.06 -9.41
CA ASN A 74 -8.04 9.11 -8.38
C ASN A 74 -7.22 7.81 -8.48
N ALA A 75 -7.01 7.17 -7.34
CA ALA A 75 -6.48 5.82 -7.32
C ALA A 75 -7.53 4.84 -7.87
N TYR A 76 -7.06 3.75 -8.41
CA TYR A 76 -7.91 2.68 -8.93
C TYR A 76 -7.40 1.31 -8.48
N HIS A 77 -8.28 0.32 -8.50
CA HIS A 77 -7.97 -1.02 -8.05
C HIS A 77 -6.88 -1.66 -8.93
N PHE A 78 -5.84 -2.18 -8.30
CA PHE A 78 -4.72 -2.85 -8.94
C PHE A 78 -4.84 -4.38 -8.83
N GLY A 79 -5.23 -4.88 -7.66
CA GLY A 79 -5.34 -6.27 -7.30
C GLY A 79 -5.48 -6.42 -5.80
N ASP A 80 -5.24 -7.62 -5.28
CA ASP A 80 -5.41 -7.95 -3.86
C ASP A 80 -4.19 -8.66 -3.29
N LEU A 81 -3.95 -8.48 -1.98
CA LEU A 81 -3.07 -9.33 -1.19
C LEU A 81 -3.80 -10.66 -0.91
N VAL A 82 -3.26 -11.78 -1.36
CA VAL A 82 -4.01 -13.06 -1.35
C VAL A 82 -3.28 -14.23 -0.70
N VAL A 83 -2.00 -14.09 -0.34
CA VAL A 83 -1.17 -15.23 0.08
C VAL A 83 -1.47 -15.67 1.51
N ALA A 84 -1.73 -14.77 2.43
CA ALA A 84 -1.94 -15.13 3.83
C ALA A 84 -3.42 -15.39 4.20
N GLY A 85 -4.10 -16.15 3.41
CA GLY A 85 -5.38 -16.77 3.80
C GLY A 85 -6.60 -15.85 3.71
N THR A 86 -6.86 -15.04 4.70
CA THR A 86 -8.04 -14.16 4.72
C THR A 86 -7.91 -12.95 3.81
N GLY A 87 -6.71 -12.67 3.35
CA GLY A 87 -6.42 -11.53 2.50
C GLY A 87 -6.46 -10.18 3.21
N GLU A 88 -7.21 -10.06 4.27
CA GLU A 88 -7.34 -8.80 5.00
C GLU A 88 -6.07 -8.47 5.79
N ARG A 89 -5.48 -7.31 5.54
CA ARG A 89 -4.20 -6.91 6.11
C ARG A 89 -4.17 -5.46 6.56
N ASN A 90 -3.63 -5.23 7.74
CA ASN A 90 -3.25 -3.90 8.16
C ASN A 90 -1.85 -3.89 8.81
N VAL A 91 -1.31 -2.72 9.03
CA VAL A 91 -0.05 -2.44 9.73
C VAL A 91 1.17 -3.27 9.32
N GLY A 92 1.17 -3.86 8.13
CA GLY A 92 2.36 -4.48 7.55
C GLY A 92 3.42 -3.46 7.17
N GLY A 93 4.57 -3.93 6.69
CA GLY A 93 5.63 -3.11 6.11
C GLY A 93 5.63 -3.18 4.60
N THR A 94 6.03 -2.10 3.93
CA THR A 94 6.21 -2.09 2.48
C THR A 94 7.60 -1.62 2.10
N THR A 95 8.09 -2.17 1.03
CA THR A 95 9.29 -1.70 0.34
C THR A 95 9.15 -1.95 -1.15
N SER A 96 9.99 -1.35 -1.96
CA SER A 96 9.93 -1.55 -3.41
C SER A 96 11.26 -1.27 -4.08
N ASN A 97 11.42 -1.84 -5.25
CA ASN A 97 12.39 -1.41 -6.23
C ASN A 97 11.64 -0.91 -7.48
N LYS A 98 12.33 -0.75 -8.61
CA LYS A 98 11.68 -0.28 -9.85
C LYS A 98 10.72 -1.29 -10.49
N ILE A 99 10.78 -2.57 -10.08
CA ILE A 99 10.06 -3.68 -10.72
C ILE A 99 8.96 -4.21 -9.82
N ARG A 100 9.21 -4.35 -8.50
CA ARG A 100 8.30 -5.00 -7.54
C ARG A 100 8.05 -4.14 -6.34
N ALA A 101 6.84 -4.20 -5.83
CA ALA A 101 6.46 -3.78 -4.49
C ALA A 101 6.29 -5.02 -3.61
N ILE A 102 6.73 -4.92 -2.37
CA ILE A 102 6.66 -5.98 -1.36
C ILE A 102 5.79 -5.50 -0.22
N TYR A 103 4.95 -6.38 0.30
CA TYR A 103 4.21 -6.21 1.54
C TYR A 103 4.61 -7.34 2.50
N ALA A 104 5.00 -6.99 3.71
CA ALA A 104 5.54 -7.94 4.68
C ALA A 104 4.83 -7.86 6.03
N GLY A 105 4.47 -9.00 6.58
CA GLY A 105 3.84 -9.12 7.89
C GLY A 105 2.48 -8.45 7.98
N GLY A 106 2.22 -7.84 9.14
CA GLY A 106 0.94 -7.21 9.47
C GLY A 106 0.05 -8.10 10.30
N ASP A 107 -1.20 -7.73 10.41
CA ASP A 107 -2.22 -8.39 11.22
C ASP A 107 -3.38 -8.82 10.31
N ASP A 108 -3.79 -10.08 10.39
CA ASP A 108 -4.88 -10.69 9.60
C ASP A 108 -6.26 -10.57 10.26
N GLY A 109 -6.37 -9.87 11.36
CA GLY A 109 -7.60 -9.74 12.14
C GLY A 109 -7.62 -10.56 13.41
N THR A 110 -6.74 -11.55 13.49
CA THR A 110 -6.64 -12.47 14.63
C THR A 110 -5.23 -12.53 15.17
N ASN A 111 -4.25 -12.56 14.28
CA ASN A 111 -2.84 -12.73 14.63
C ASN A 111 -1.94 -11.86 13.77
N GLU A 112 -0.77 -11.54 14.32
CA GLU A 112 0.34 -11.07 13.52
C GLU A 112 0.87 -12.21 12.65
N ILE A 113 1.29 -11.89 11.43
CA ILE A 113 1.73 -12.85 10.44
C ILE A 113 3.14 -12.56 9.94
N ALA A 114 3.78 -13.58 9.40
CA ALA A 114 5.15 -13.49 8.87
C ALA A 114 5.21 -13.42 7.35
N THR A 115 4.09 -13.63 6.66
CA THR A 115 4.05 -13.73 5.20
C THR A 115 4.55 -12.48 4.51
N VAL A 116 5.41 -12.66 3.53
CA VAL A 116 5.93 -11.63 2.63
C VAL A 116 5.37 -11.89 1.23
N GLU A 117 4.71 -10.89 0.69
CA GLU A 117 4.07 -10.94 -0.64
C GLU A 117 4.65 -9.87 -1.56
N TYR A 118 4.59 -10.10 -2.86
CA TYR A 118 4.99 -9.10 -3.83
C TYR A 118 4.00 -8.95 -4.97
N VAL A 119 4.02 -7.79 -5.60
CA VAL A 119 3.38 -7.51 -6.88
C VAL A 119 4.37 -6.89 -7.85
N SER A 120 4.15 -7.10 -9.14
CA SER A 120 4.92 -6.41 -10.19
C SER A 120 4.26 -5.09 -10.54
N PHE A 121 5.00 -3.99 -10.59
CA PHE A 121 4.46 -2.71 -11.06
C PHE A 121 4.02 -2.73 -12.54
N ALA A 122 4.56 -3.63 -13.33
CA ALA A 122 4.29 -3.67 -14.77
C ALA A 122 2.93 -4.28 -15.11
N THR A 123 2.44 -5.18 -14.27
CA THR A 123 1.20 -5.95 -14.53
C THR A 123 0.26 -5.83 -13.35
N MET A 124 -0.97 -5.41 -13.61
CA MET A 124 -2.03 -5.44 -12.61
C MET A 124 -2.36 -6.89 -12.22
N GLY A 125 -2.77 -7.08 -11.00
CA GLY A 125 -3.19 -8.37 -10.48
C GLY A 125 -2.84 -8.58 -9.02
N ASN A 126 -3.20 -9.73 -8.52
CA ASN A 126 -3.01 -10.10 -7.13
C ASN A 126 -1.55 -10.36 -6.79
N SER A 127 -1.25 -10.31 -5.50
CA SER A 127 0.06 -10.63 -4.97
C SER A 127 0.46 -12.08 -5.21
N SER A 128 1.74 -12.32 -5.12
CA SER A 128 2.35 -13.64 -5.13
C SER A 128 3.25 -13.81 -3.90
N ASP A 129 3.45 -15.04 -3.49
CA ASP A 129 4.32 -15.38 -2.38
C ASP A 129 5.78 -14.97 -2.69
N PHE A 130 6.40 -14.30 -1.73
CA PHE A 130 7.82 -13.96 -1.77
C PHE A 130 8.62 -14.76 -0.74
N GLY A 131 7.99 -15.17 0.36
CA GLY A 131 8.61 -15.86 1.49
C GLY A 131 8.07 -15.36 2.83
N GLU A 132 8.88 -15.48 3.87
CA GLU A 132 8.45 -15.14 5.22
C GLU A 132 9.48 -14.32 5.99
N LEU A 133 8.99 -13.50 6.91
CA LEU A 133 9.80 -12.90 7.96
C LEU A 133 10.24 -13.98 8.96
N THR A 134 11.36 -13.78 9.61
CA THR A 134 11.84 -14.67 10.66
C THR A 134 10.94 -14.69 11.91
N GLN A 135 10.13 -13.65 12.07
CA GLN A 135 9.12 -13.52 13.11
C GLN A 135 7.87 -12.83 12.55
N ALA A 136 6.69 -13.30 12.96
CA ALA A 136 5.45 -12.59 12.72
C ALA A 136 5.47 -11.23 13.43
N GLY A 137 4.90 -10.20 12.82
CA GLY A 137 4.87 -8.89 13.44
C GLY A 137 4.03 -7.87 12.66
N GLY A 138 3.47 -6.92 13.40
CA GLY A 138 2.79 -5.74 12.88
C GLY A 138 3.59 -4.47 13.14
N GLY A 139 3.15 -3.34 12.55
CA GLY A 139 3.84 -2.07 12.70
C GLY A 139 5.21 -2.00 12.01
N ILE A 140 5.48 -2.87 11.07
CA ILE A 140 6.75 -2.99 10.36
C ILE A 140 6.89 -1.82 9.38
N ASN A 141 8.12 -1.35 9.21
CA ASN A 141 8.47 -0.39 8.16
C ASN A 141 9.53 -1.00 7.23
N GLY A 142 9.34 -0.82 5.95
CA GLY A 142 10.31 -1.20 4.93
C GLY A 142 11.12 -0.01 4.45
N LEU A 143 12.33 -0.25 4.02
CA LEU A 143 13.22 0.71 3.38
C LEU A 143 13.66 0.17 2.04
N SER A 144 13.93 1.06 1.10
CA SER A 144 14.46 0.74 -0.21
C SER A 144 15.59 1.72 -0.57
N ASP A 145 16.62 1.22 -1.20
CA ASP A 145 17.68 2.08 -1.75
C ASP A 145 17.32 2.68 -3.12
N GLY A 146 16.17 2.30 -3.66
CA GLY A 146 15.69 2.75 -4.96
C GLY A 146 16.43 2.16 -6.16
N HIS A 147 17.44 1.34 -5.95
CA HIS A 147 18.31 0.79 -6.99
C HIS A 147 18.05 -0.68 -7.33
N GLY A 148 17.13 -1.33 -6.65
CA GLY A 148 16.73 -2.69 -6.97
C GLY A 148 17.22 -3.74 -5.99
N GLY A 149 17.73 -3.31 -4.88
CA GLY A 149 18.15 -4.20 -3.80
C GLY A 149 19.50 -4.88 -4.08
N LEU A 150 19.81 -5.81 -3.22
CA LEU A 150 21.01 -6.64 -3.31
C LEU A 150 20.88 -7.70 -4.40
#